data_8eb8d0f40e3eea17c7c63f3c303c0c97
#
_entry.id   8eb8d0f40e3eea17c7c63f3c303c0c97
#
_cell.length_a   1.000
_cell.length_b   1.000
_cell.length_c   1.000
_cell.angle_alpha   90.00
_cell.angle_beta   90.00
_cell.angle_gamma   90.00
#
_symmetry.space_group_name_H-M   'P 1'
#
loop_
_entity.id
_entity.type
_entity.pdbx_description
1 polymer ?
#
loop_
_entity_poly.entity_id
_entity_poly.type
_entity_poly.pdbx_seq_one_letter_code
_entity_poly.pdbx_strand_id
1 'polypeptide(L)' 'MDGISWTDLDSDERRAIVILADEVSTELCDPIALLTLKRIGFIKGSRLTLQAEQMLAAAVRRAFAA' A
#
# COMPACT_ATOMS: atom_id res chain seq x y z
N MET A 1 1.97 -17.79 3.72
CA MET A 1 1.87 -17.18 3.48
C MET A 1 1.68 -16.61 3.02
N ASP A 2 1.79 -16.80 2.84
CA ASP A 2 1.34 -16.29 2.22
C ASP A 2 1.09 -15.00 2.11
N GLY A 3 1.66 -14.22 2.24
CA GLY A 3 1.41 -12.83 2.18
C GLY A 3 1.45 -12.32 0.75
N ILE A 4 0.73 -11.22 0.52
CA ILE A 4 0.79 -10.51 -0.75
C ILE A 4 2.05 -9.67 -0.75
N SER A 5 2.85 -9.75 -1.80
CA SER A 5 4.05 -8.93 -1.91
C SER A 5 3.77 -7.66 -2.69
N TRP A 6 4.70 -6.71 -2.61
CA TRP A 6 4.58 -5.44 -3.33
C TRP A 6 4.38 -5.65 -4.83
N THR A 7 5.05 -6.66 -5.39
CA THR A 7 4.95 -6.95 -6.82
C THR A 7 3.63 -7.57 -7.23
N ASP A 8 2.85 -8.05 -6.28
CA ASP A 8 1.51 -8.58 -6.55
C ASP A 8 0.46 -7.48 -6.68
N LEU A 9 0.80 -6.26 -6.30
CA LEU A 9 -0.11 -5.13 -6.37
C LEU A 9 0.00 -4.48 -7.75
N ASP A 10 -1.13 -3.96 -8.24
CA ASP A 10 -1.08 -3.19 -9.49
C ASP A 10 -0.63 -1.76 -9.20
N SER A 11 -0.46 -0.95 -10.25
CA SER A 11 0.07 0.40 -10.10
C SER A 11 -0.85 1.31 -9.29
N ASP A 12 -2.16 1.14 -9.40
CA ASP A 12 -3.09 1.96 -8.63
C ASP A 12 -3.04 1.62 -7.15
N GLU A 13 -2.87 0.34 -6.82
CA GLU A 13 -2.75 -0.09 -5.44
C GLU A 13 -1.46 0.38 -4.81
N ARG A 14 -0.35 0.27 -5.54
CA ARG A 14 0.94 0.79 -5.07
C ARG A 14 0.89 2.29 -4.85
N ARG A 15 0.27 3.00 -5.78
CA ARG A 15 0.11 4.45 -5.68
C ARG A 15 -0.69 4.83 -4.44
N ALA A 16 -1.77 4.11 -4.17
CA ALA A 16 -2.59 4.36 -2.99
C ALA A 16 -1.77 4.19 -1.71
N ILE A 17 -0.96 3.14 -1.64
CA ILE A 17 -0.12 2.92 -0.46
C ILE A 17 0.86 4.07 -0.26
N VAL A 18 1.51 4.53 -1.33
CA VAL A 18 2.46 5.63 -1.24
C VAL A 18 1.76 6.92 -0.80
N ILE A 19 0.59 7.21 -1.38
CA ILE A 19 -0.16 8.40 -1.02
C ILE A 19 -0.56 8.38 0.45
N LEU A 20 -1.05 7.25 0.93
CA LEU A 20 -1.47 7.12 2.32
C LEU A 20 -0.29 7.14 3.29
N ALA A 21 0.87 6.66 2.86
CA ALA A 21 2.07 6.70 3.68
C ALA A 21 2.52 8.15 3.93
N ASP A 22 2.25 9.04 3.00
CA ASP A 22 2.54 10.46 3.13
C ASP A 22 1.42 11.22 3.85
N GLU A 23 0.42 10.51 4.35
CA GLU A 23 -0.72 11.08 5.07
C GLU A 23 -1.52 12.06 4.22
N VAL A 24 -1.51 11.84 2.92
CA VAL A 24 -2.31 12.63 1.98
C VAL A 24 -3.73 12.05 1.94
N SER A 25 -4.68 12.84 1.46
CA SER A 25 -6.09 12.47 1.43
C SER A 25 -6.36 11.22 0.59
N THR A 26 -7.28 10.38 1.07
CA THR A 26 -7.73 9.21 0.31
C THR A 26 -8.43 9.60 -1.00
N GLU A 27 -8.83 10.86 -1.14
CA GLU A 27 -9.45 11.34 -2.36
C GLU A 27 -8.55 11.23 -3.57
N LEU A 28 -7.25 11.21 -3.35
CA LEU A 28 -6.27 11.09 -4.43
C LEU A 28 -6.03 9.64 -4.85
N CYS A 29 -6.63 8.70 -4.15
CA CYS A 29 -6.48 7.28 -4.43
C CYS A 29 -7.64 6.77 -5.26
N ASP A 30 -7.38 5.75 -6.09
CA ASP A 30 -8.46 5.09 -6.82
C ASP A 30 -9.37 4.35 -5.84
N PRO A 31 -10.71 4.57 -5.89
CA PRO A 31 -11.63 3.94 -4.95
C PRO A 31 -11.60 2.42 -4.99
N ILE A 32 -11.40 1.84 -6.18
CA ILE A 32 -11.35 0.39 -6.33
C ILE A 32 -10.08 -0.16 -5.67
N ALA A 33 -8.96 0.54 -5.86
CA ALA A 33 -7.70 0.17 -5.23
C ALA A 33 -7.82 0.24 -3.71
N LEU A 34 -8.46 1.28 -3.18
CA LEU A 34 -8.68 1.40 -1.74
C LEU A 34 -9.51 0.24 -1.21
N LEU A 35 -10.56 -0.12 -1.93
CA LEU A 35 -11.43 -1.22 -1.51
C LEU A 35 -10.66 -2.53 -1.46
N THR A 36 -9.84 -2.78 -2.48
CA THR A 36 -9.02 -3.98 -2.53
C THR A 36 -8.02 -4.02 -1.37
N LEU A 37 -7.35 -2.89 -1.11
CA LEU A 37 -6.37 -2.82 -0.02
C LEU A 37 -7.02 -3.02 1.34
N LYS A 38 -8.24 -2.51 1.54
CA LYS A 38 -8.98 -2.76 2.77
C LYS A 38 -9.31 -4.23 2.92
N ARG A 39 -9.69 -4.88 1.83
CA ARG A 39 -10.09 -6.28 1.86
C ARG A 39 -8.93 -7.19 2.22
N ILE A 40 -7.73 -6.87 1.76
CA ILE A 40 -6.55 -7.69 2.05
C ILE A 40 -5.84 -7.28 3.34
N GLY A 41 -6.38 -6.29 4.06
CA GLY A 41 -5.87 -5.92 5.37
C GLY A 41 -4.73 -4.91 5.37
N PHE A 42 -4.55 -4.17 4.29
CA PHE A 42 -3.49 -3.16 4.20
C PHE A 42 -3.95 -1.78 4.62
N ILE A 43 -5.26 -1.55 4.65
CA ILE A 43 -5.83 -0.27 5.07
C ILE A 43 -6.86 -0.51 6.15
N LYS A 44 -6.81 0.30 7.20
CA LYS A 44 -7.82 0.30 8.25
C LYS A 44 -8.30 1.74 8.41
N GLY A 45 -9.58 1.97 8.12
CA GLY A 45 -10.11 3.32 8.06
C GLY A 45 -9.49 4.06 6.89
N SER A 46 -8.80 5.15 7.16
CA SER A 46 -8.12 5.94 6.14
C SER A 46 -6.59 5.89 6.27
N ARG A 47 -6.08 4.87 6.99
CA ARG A 47 -4.65 4.74 7.26
C ARG A 47 -4.13 3.38 6.87
N LEU A 48 -2.83 3.32 6.58
CA LEU A 48 -2.16 2.04 6.35
C LEU A 48 -2.03 1.28 7.64
N THR A 49 -2.15 -0.06 7.55
CA THR A 49 -1.83 -0.93 8.67
C THR A 49 -0.31 -1.09 8.76
N LEU A 50 0.16 -1.60 9.88
CA LEU A 50 1.59 -1.87 10.06
C LEU A 50 2.11 -2.81 8.97
N GLN A 51 1.32 -3.79 8.59
CA GLN A 51 1.69 -4.73 7.54
C GLN A 51 1.99 -4.01 6.23
N ALA A 52 1.13 -3.06 5.85
CA ALA A 52 1.32 -2.28 4.62
C ALA A 52 2.55 -1.37 4.72
N GLU A 53 2.76 -0.77 5.88
CA GLU A 53 3.94 0.08 6.09
C GLU A 53 5.23 -0.72 5.98
N GLN A 54 5.25 -1.92 6.53
CA GLN A 54 6.42 -2.79 6.45
C GLN A 54 6.69 -3.23 5.00
N MET A 55 5.63 -3.50 4.25
CA MET A 55 5.77 -3.85 2.85
C MET A 55 6.36 -2.70 2.04
N LEU A 56 5.86 -1.49 2.27
CA LEU A 56 6.37 -0.31 1.57
C LEU A 56 7.83 -0.07 1.93
N ALA A 57 8.19 -0.17 3.20
CA ALA A 57 9.56 0.03 3.65
C ALA A 57 10.51 -0.98 2.98
N ALA A 58 10.06 -2.23 2.87
CA ALA A 58 10.86 -3.27 2.22
C ALA A 58 11.04 -2.98 0.72
N ALA A 59 9.99 -2.48 0.06
CA ALA A 59 10.05 -2.14 -1.35
C ALA A 59 11.01 -0.97 -1.59
N VAL A 60 10.96 0.05 -0.73
CA VAL A 60 11.86 1.21 -0.83
C VAL A 60 13.31 0.77 -0.63
N ARG A 61 13.57 -0.05 0.39
CA ARG A 61 14.93 -0.54 0.64
C ARG A 61 15.47 -1.32 -0.56
N ARG A 62 14.62 -2.15 -1.16
CA ARG A 62 15.01 -2.95 -2.31
C ARG A 62 15.37 -2.06 -3.50
N ALA A 63 14.60 -0.98 -3.70
CA ALA A 63 14.86 -0.05 -4.79
C ALA A 63 16.19 0.67 -4.62
N PHE A 64 16.55 1.01 -3.38
CA PHE A 64 17.80 1.71 -3.11
C PHE A 64 19.00 0.80 -2.96
N ALA A 65 18.78 -0.48 -2.76
CA ALA A 65 19.85 -1.45 -2.60
C ALA A 65 20.37 -1.98 -3.94
N ALA A 66 19.63 -1.75 -5.00
CA ALA A 66 19.98 -2.28 -6.33
C ALA A 66 21.17 -1.57 -6.97
#